data_480297caf1e17d85c96b9b6dab329356
#
_entry.id   480297caf1e17d85c96b9b6dab329356
#
_cell.length_a   1.000
_cell.length_b   1.000
_cell.length_c   1.000
_cell.angle_alpha   90.00
_cell.angle_beta   90.00
_cell.angle_gamma   90.00
#
_symmetry.space_group_name_H-M   'P 1'
#
loop_
_entity.id
_entity.type
_entity.pdbx_description
1 polymer ?
#
loop_
_entity_poly.entity_id
_entity_poly.type
_entity_poly.pdbx_seq_one_letter_code
_entity_poly.pdbx_strand_id
1 'polypeptide(L)'
;MSEAFIVASVRTPIGRFGGVLRDLSPVDLGAHAMRAALERAGVDGADLDLYILGNVLRAGHGQLVPRQAAIKAGIPQKVDGYAIDMVCSGAMMAVINAANLIRLGDADLVLAGGVESMSQAGFYVSHRARWGYKSLLGSPESLTDIMLSDGLTDPITGESMGEETERLAAEHHLRRDELDEIAFLSQRRAAEATLKGWFKKEIAPLEVTTRTGTQVVDMDEGIRSDTTVNALAALRPAFRPDGVLTAGNSSQMSDGAAALVLASSQAVERHRLRPVARVLGGSWAAGETWRFPEAPIPAVKKLLSKLDLELTDFDVFENNEAFALNNILFHRMLGVRYEQLNPFGGAVALGHPLGASGVRIVVTLLNALDHRAGRRGLAAICHGSGGGTALAVERLAAATSS
;
A
#
# COMPACT_ATOMS: atom_id res chain seq x y z
N MET A 1 1.68 20.50 -20.74
CA MET A 1 0.89 19.57 -19.91
C MET A 1 0.82 20.14 -18.50
N SER A 2 -0.33 20.13 -17.87
CA SER A 2 -0.51 20.59 -16.49
C SER A 2 0.33 19.76 -15.52
N GLU A 3 0.82 20.37 -14.45
CA GLU A 3 1.50 19.63 -13.38
C GLU A 3 0.49 19.05 -12.42
N ALA A 4 0.81 17.88 -11.85
CA ALA A 4 0.00 17.23 -10.82
C ALA A 4 0.70 17.35 -9.46
N PHE A 5 0.07 18.02 -8.53
CA PHE A 5 0.58 18.26 -7.19
C PHE A 5 -0.15 17.39 -6.16
N ILE A 6 0.58 16.89 -5.18
CA ILE A 6 0.00 16.30 -3.96
C ILE A 6 -0.14 17.44 -2.95
N VAL A 7 -1.36 17.66 -2.46
CA VAL A 7 -1.67 18.72 -1.50
C VAL A 7 -1.95 18.18 -0.10
N ALA A 8 -2.34 16.92 0.00
CA ALA A 8 -2.47 16.22 1.29
C ALA A 8 -2.14 14.74 1.14
N SER A 9 -1.64 14.15 2.21
CA SER A 9 -1.36 12.73 2.33
C SER A 9 -1.68 12.24 3.74
N VAL A 10 -2.36 11.09 3.84
CA VAL A 10 -2.79 10.53 5.12
C VAL A 10 -2.98 9.02 5.03
N ARG A 11 -2.85 8.34 6.15
CA ARG A 11 -3.25 6.94 6.32
C ARG A 11 -3.93 6.70 7.65
N THR A 12 -4.69 5.64 7.78
CA THR A 12 -5.09 5.10 9.07
C THR A 12 -3.86 4.49 9.77
N PRO A 13 -3.92 4.24 11.08
CA PRO A 13 -3.08 3.20 11.65
C PRO A 13 -3.31 1.88 10.92
N ILE A 14 -2.34 0.99 10.93
CA ILE A 14 -2.46 -0.35 10.34
C ILE A 14 -2.73 -1.35 11.45
N GLY A 15 -3.86 -2.06 11.35
CA GLY A 15 -4.24 -3.17 12.23
C GLY A 15 -3.68 -4.50 11.72
N ARG A 16 -3.37 -5.42 12.64
CA ARG A 16 -3.06 -6.80 12.29
C ARG A 16 -4.32 -7.55 11.89
N PHE A 17 -4.17 -8.62 11.14
CA PHE A 17 -5.26 -9.56 10.88
C PHE A 17 -5.89 -10.05 12.19
N GLY A 18 -7.19 -9.90 12.31
CA GLY A 18 -7.94 -10.20 13.54
C GLY A 18 -7.64 -9.28 14.72
N GLY A 19 -6.91 -8.17 14.49
CA GLY A 19 -6.48 -7.21 15.49
C GLY A 19 -7.49 -6.10 15.79
N VAL A 20 -6.97 -4.94 16.16
CA VAL A 20 -7.77 -3.81 16.68
C VAL A 20 -8.75 -3.23 15.65
N LEU A 21 -8.46 -3.34 14.33
CA LEU A 21 -9.30 -2.83 13.25
C LEU A 21 -10.24 -3.89 12.64
N ARG A 22 -10.24 -5.14 13.11
CA ARG A 22 -10.96 -6.27 12.50
C ARG A 22 -12.47 -6.06 12.31
N ASP A 23 -13.08 -5.25 13.14
CA ASP A 23 -14.54 -4.99 13.10
C ASP A 23 -14.90 -3.81 12.17
N LEU A 24 -13.90 -3.16 11.56
CA LEU A 24 -14.09 -2.06 10.61
C LEU A 24 -14.08 -2.59 9.18
N SER A 25 -15.11 -2.27 8.44
CA SER A 25 -15.21 -2.63 7.02
C SER A 25 -14.24 -1.80 6.17
N PRO A 26 -13.91 -2.25 4.94
CA PRO A 26 -13.15 -1.41 4.02
C PRO A 26 -13.88 -0.09 3.71
N VAL A 27 -15.21 -0.04 3.81
CA VAL A 27 -15.98 1.21 3.69
C VAL A 27 -15.69 2.16 4.85
N ASP A 28 -15.60 1.64 6.08
CA ASP A 28 -15.30 2.45 7.28
C ASP A 28 -13.89 3.03 7.22
N LEU A 29 -12.91 2.18 6.95
CA LEU A 29 -11.50 2.56 6.85
C LEU A 29 -11.28 3.56 5.71
N GLY A 30 -11.85 3.29 4.53
CA GLY A 30 -11.77 4.17 3.37
C GLY A 30 -12.40 5.53 3.64
N ALA A 31 -13.60 5.56 4.24
CA ALA A 31 -14.29 6.81 4.60
C ALA A 31 -13.45 7.65 5.56
N HIS A 32 -12.82 7.04 6.55
CA HIS A 32 -11.96 7.74 7.50
C HIS A 32 -10.74 8.37 6.79
N ALA A 33 -10.04 7.61 5.96
CA ALA A 33 -8.88 8.10 5.22
C ALA A 33 -9.25 9.22 4.24
N MET A 34 -10.37 9.08 3.50
CA MET A 34 -10.86 10.10 2.58
C MET A 34 -11.20 11.40 3.30
N ARG A 35 -11.94 11.33 4.40
CA ARG A 35 -12.29 12.51 5.22
C ARG A 35 -11.05 13.20 5.74
N ALA A 36 -10.13 12.45 6.35
CA ALA A 36 -8.89 13.00 6.89
C ALA A 36 -8.00 13.62 5.81
N ALA A 37 -7.99 13.09 4.58
CA ALA A 37 -7.26 13.66 3.46
C ALA A 37 -7.85 15.00 3.03
N LEU A 38 -9.19 15.11 2.94
CA LEU A 38 -9.88 16.34 2.62
C LEU A 38 -9.68 17.41 3.70
N GLU A 39 -9.79 17.04 4.97
CA GLU A 39 -9.55 17.93 6.11
C GLU A 39 -8.11 18.48 6.10
N ARG A 40 -7.11 17.63 5.84
CA ARG A 40 -5.71 18.07 5.71
C ARG A 40 -5.47 18.97 4.52
N ALA A 41 -6.14 18.71 3.41
CA ALA A 41 -6.05 19.55 2.22
C ALA A 41 -6.76 20.89 2.39
N GLY A 42 -7.71 20.99 3.33
CA GLY A 42 -8.63 22.13 3.44
C GLY A 42 -9.59 22.24 2.25
N VAL A 43 -10.02 21.08 1.71
CA VAL A 43 -10.86 20.96 0.51
C VAL A 43 -12.23 20.43 0.89
N ASP A 44 -13.30 21.05 0.35
CA ASP A 44 -14.64 20.49 0.43
C ASP A 44 -14.76 19.29 -0.54
N GLY A 45 -15.35 18.20 -0.09
CA GLY A 45 -15.61 17.04 -0.94
C GLY A 45 -16.46 17.35 -2.18
N ALA A 46 -17.21 18.44 -2.17
CA ALA A 46 -18.01 18.90 -3.31
C ALA A 46 -17.19 19.51 -4.45
N ASP A 47 -15.93 19.88 -4.18
CA ASP A 47 -14.99 20.46 -5.15
C ASP A 47 -14.17 19.39 -5.88
N LEU A 48 -14.23 18.12 -5.44
CA LEU A 48 -13.60 17.02 -6.14
C LEU A 48 -14.26 16.76 -7.49
N ASP A 49 -13.46 16.54 -8.52
CA ASP A 49 -13.93 16.04 -9.81
C ASP A 49 -14.22 14.53 -9.72
N LEU A 50 -13.33 13.77 -9.05
CA LEU A 50 -13.53 12.34 -8.84
C LEU A 50 -12.65 11.79 -7.69
N TYR A 51 -12.92 10.53 -7.34
CA TYR A 51 -12.08 9.73 -6.45
C TYR A 51 -11.73 8.37 -7.06
N ILE A 52 -10.52 7.87 -6.77
CA ILE A 52 -10.02 6.59 -7.31
C ILE A 52 -9.37 5.82 -6.16
N LEU A 53 -9.84 4.60 -5.85
CA LEU A 53 -9.26 3.79 -4.79
C LEU A 53 -8.89 2.38 -5.27
N GLY A 54 -7.73 1.89 -4.81
CA GLY A 54 -7.39 0.47 -4.86
C GLY A 54 -8.15 -0.32 -3.80
N ASN A 55 -8.68 -1.49 -4.16
CA ASN A 55 -9.28 -2.44 -3.23
C ASN A 55 -9.31 -3.83 -3.86
N VAL A 56 -8.81 -4.83 -3.17
CA VAL A 56 -8.63 -6.20 -3.68
C VAL A 56 -9.78 -7.11 -3.22
N LEU A 57 -9.97 -7.24 -1.92
CA LEU A 57 -10.91 -8.20 -1.31
C LEU A 57 -12.30 -7.59 -1.16
N ARG A 58 -13.01 -7.44 -2.27
CA ARG A 58 -14.28 -6.69 -2.35
C ARG A 58 -15.53 -7.51 -2.07
N ALA A 59 -15.42 -8.83 -2.12
CA ALA A 59 -16.58 -9.70 -2.02
C ALA A 59 -17.29 -9.56 -0.65
N GLY A 60 -18.61 -9.44 -0.68
CA GLY A 60 -19.43 -9.28 0.53
C GLY A 60 -19.59 -7.84 1.03
N HIS A 61 -18.84 -6.86 0.50
CA HIS A 61 -18.91 -5.46 0.93
C HIS A 61 -19.87 -4.58 0.10
N GLY A 62 -20.64 -5.18 -0.79
CA GLY A 62 -21.58 -4.47 -1.65
C GLY A 62 -20.94 -3.91 -2.90
N GLN A 63 -21.68 -3.05 -3.60
CA GLN A 63 -21.22 -2.46 -4.85
C GLN A 63 -20.25 -1.32 -4.59
N LEU A 64 -19.15 -1.27 -5.36
CA LEU A 64 -18.26 -0.11 -5.48
C LEU A 64 -17.85 0.47 -4.11
N VAL A 65 -17.02 -0.27 -3.35
CA VAL A 65 -16.52 0.15 -2.03
C VAL A 65 -16.04 1.61 -2.00
N PRO A 66 -15.30 2.15 -3.00
CA PRO A 66 -14.92 3.55 -3.02
C PRO A 66 -16.10 4.52 -2.94
N ARG A 67 -17.21 4.21 -3.63
CA ARG A 67 -18.39 5.09 -3.59
C ARG A 67 -19.09 5.07 -2.24
N GLN A 68 -19.21 3.91 -1.64
CA GLN A 68 -19.77 3.79 -0.28
C GLN A 68 -18.91 4.57 0.72
N ALA A 69 -17.58 4.42 0.63
CA ALA A 69 -16.63 5.15 1.46
C ALA A 69 -16.73 6.67 1.25
N ALA A 70 -16.81 7.14 0.01
CA ALA A 70 -16.94 8.56 -0.34
C ALA A 70 -18.21 9.18 0.27
N ILE A 71 -19.36 8.53 0.09
CA ILE A 71 -20.63 8.99 0.68
C ILE A 71 -20.55 9.03 2.20
N LYS A 72 -19.97 8.00 2.82
CA LYS A 72 -19.76 7.94 4.27
C LYS A 72 -18.73 8.97 4.78
N ALA A 73 -17.79 9.36 3.95
CA ALA A 73 -16.84 10.45 4.23
C ALA A 73 -17.48 11.84 4.17
N GLY A 74 -18.70 11.96 3.63
CA GLY A 74 -19.42 13.22 3.44
C GLY A 74 -19.24 13.83 2.05
N ILE A 75 -18.62 13.12 1.11
CA ILE A 75 -18.50 13.56 -0.28
C ILE A 75 -19.88 13.48 -0.94
N PRO A 76 -20.37 14.57 -1.57
CA PRO A 76 -21.68 14.60 -2.18
C PRO A 76 -21.87 13.54 -3.27
N GLN A 77 -23.07 12.97 -3.37
CA GLN A 77 -23.38 11.90 -4.34
C GLN A 77 -23.24 12.30 -5.81
N LYS A 78 -23.17 13.59 -6.12
CA LYS A 78 -22.88 14.10 -7.47
C LYS A 78 -21.43 13.85 -7.92
N VAL A 79 -20.50 13.70 -6.95
CA VAL A 79 -19.11 13.34 -7.24
C VAL A 79 -19.05 11.83 -7.40
N ASP A 80 -18.51 11.36 -8.51
CA ASP A 80 -18.37 9.93 -8.79
C ASP A 80 -16.90 9.49 -8.72
N GLY A 81 -16.66 8.19 -8.85
CA GLY A 81 -15.34 7.62 -8.83
C GLY A 81 -15.36 6.12 -9.09
N TYR A 82 -14.19 5.50 -9.07
CA TYR A 82 -14.07 4.09 -9.39
C TYR A 82 -13.02 3.36 -8.56
N ALA A 83 -13.08 2.02 -8.61
CA ALA A 83 -12.10 1.13 -8.01
C ALA A 83 -11.06 0.70 -9.04
N ILE A 84 -9.81 0.54 -8.61
CA ILE A 84 -8.76 -0.14 -9.37
C ILE A 84 -8.45 -1.47 -8.69
N ASP A 85 -8.50 -2.52 -9.48
CA ASP A 85 -7.96 -3.81 -9.13
C ASP A 85 -6.66 -4.06 -9.92
N MET A 86 -5.56 -3.93 -9.24
CA MET A 86 -4.22 -4.30 -9.71
C MET A 86 -3.47 -4.91 -8.53
N VAL A 87 -4.19 -5.71 -7.75
CA VAL A 87 -3.76 -6.33 -6.50
C VAL A 87 -3.02 -5.30 -5.62
N CYS A 88 -1.85 -5.60 -5.07
CA CYS A 88 -1.09 -4.70 -4.17
C CYS A 88 -0.73 -3.34 -4.82
N SER A 89 -0.65 -3.27 -6.15
CA SER A 89 -0.35 -2.02 -6.90
C SER A 89 -1.56 -1.13 -7.13
N GLY A 90 -2.79 -1.59 -6.83
CA GLY A 90 -4.02 -0.87 -7.17
C GLY A 90 -4.05 0.58 -6.68
N ALA A 91 -3.65 0.82 -5.43
CA ALA A 91 -3.62 2.18 -4.89
C ALA A 91 -2.53 3.07 -5.54
N MET A 92 -1.36 2.52 -5.86
CA MET A 92 -0.34 3.31 -6.58
C MET A 92 -0.81 3.66 -7.99
N MET A 93 -1.50 2.73 -8.67
CA MET A 93 -2.14 3.02 -9.96
C MET A 93 -3.25 4.07 -9.83
N ALA A 94 -3.95 4.15 -8.70
CA ALA A 94 -4.90 5.23 -8.45
C ALA A 94 -4.22 6.60 -8.47
N VAL A 95 -3.04 6.74 -7.85
CA VAL A 95 -2.24 7.98 -7.88
C VAL A 95 -1.74 8.28 -9.29
N ILE A 96 -1.25 7.26 -10.01
CA ILE A 96 -0.77 7.44 -11.39
C ILE A 96 -1.91 7.88 -12.30
N ASN A 97 -3.10 7.29 -12.18
CA ASN A 97 -4.26 7.66 -12.97
C ASN A 97 -4.74 9.07 -12.63
N ALA A 98 -4.84 9.42 -11.35
CA ALA A 98 -5.18 10.79 -10.91
C ALA A 98 -4.23 11.83 -11.51
N ALA A 99 -2.92 11.59 -11.41
CA ALA A 99 -1.91 12.50 -11.98
C ALA A 99 -2.00 12.59 -13.51
N ASN A 100 -2.36 11.51 -14.19
CA ASN A 100 -2.53 11.51 -15.65
C ASN A 100 -3.81 12.27 -16.08
N LEU A 101 -4.94 12.08 -15.37
CA LEU A 101 -6.17 12.85 -15.63
C LEU A 101 -5.93 14.36 -15.47
N ILE A 102 -5.20 14.76 -14.41
CA ILE A 102 -4.82 16.17 -14.21
C ILE A 102 -3.94 16.68 -15.35
N ARG A 103 -2.96 15.90 -15.80
CA ARG A 103 -2.07 16.30 -16.90
C ARG A 103 -2.77 16.42 -18.24
N LEU A 104 -3.79 15.62 -18.48
CA LEU A 104 -4.63 15.67 -19.68
C LEU A 104 -5.65 16.81 -19.64
N GLY A 105 -5.92 17.37 -18.47
CA GLY A 105 -6.95 18.40 -18.26
C GLY A 105 -8.36 17.85 -18.11
N ASP A 106 -8.49 16.53 -17.87
CA ASP A 106 -9.79 15.86 -17.65
C ASP A 106 -10.28 16.03 -16.21
N ALA A 107 -9.40 16.40 -15.27
CA ALA A 107 -9.71 16.69 -13.88
C ALA A 107 -8.73 17.71 -13.30
N ASP A 108 -9.17 18.49 -12.33
CA ASP A 108 -8.38 19.48 -11.61
C ASP A 108 -8.08 19.06 -10.16
N LEU A 109 -9.03 18.35 -9.51
CA LEU A 109 -8.94 17.97 -8.11
C LEU A 109 -9.42 16.54 -7.91
N VAL A 110 -8.50 15.65 -7.55
CA VAL A 110 -8.73 14.19 -7.47
C VAL A 110 -8.30 13.65 -6.13
N LEU A 111 -9.16 12.82 -5.50
CA LEU A 111 -8.77 12.02 -4.35
C LEU A 111 -8.32 10.63 -4.83
N ALA A 112 -7.07 10.27 -4.59
CA ALA A 112 -6.53 8.95 -4.89
C ALA A 112 -6.17 8.21 -3.61
N GLY A 113 -6.54 6.94 -3.51
CA GLY A 113 -6.30 6.19 -2.28
C GLY A 113 -6.34 4.69 -2.47
N GLY A 114 -6.44 4.01 -1.36
CA GLY A 114 -6.66 2.58 -1.31
C GLY A 114 -7.06 2.11 0.07
N VAL A 115 -7.72 0.99 0.11
CA VAL A 115 -8.27 0.38 1.33
C VAL A 115 -8.21 -1.12 1.27
N GLU A 116 -7.97 -1.75 2.41
CA GLU A 116 -8.15 -3.17 2.60
C GLU A 116 -8.57 -3.50 4.02
N SER A 117 -9.49 -4.43 4.19
CA SER A 117 -9.77 -5.11 5.44
C SER A 117 -9.64 -6.61 5.21
N MET A 118 -8.42 -7.13 5.40
CA MET A 118 -8.15 -8.55 5.24
C MET A 118 -8.87 -9.36 6.32
N SER A 119 -9.09 -8.76 7.49
CA SER A 119 -9.84 -9.36 8.59
C SER A 119 -11.31 -9.60 8.25
N GLN A 120 -11.86 -8.86 7.28
CA GLN A 120 -13.25 -9.02 6.84
C GLN A 120 -13.39 -9.70 5.48
N ALA A 121 -12.32 -10.25 4.94
CA ALA A 121 -12.42 -11.13 3.78
C ALA A 121 -13.28 -12.34 4.14
N GLY A 122 -14.30 -12.59 3.34
CA GLY A 122 -15.24 -13.67 3.57
C GLY A 122 -14.82 -14.98 2.92
N PHE A 123 -15.77 -15.89 2.89
CA PHE A 123 -15.66 -17.18 2.22
C PHE A 123 -16.75 -17.29 1.16
N TYR A 124 -16.49 -18.01 0.09
CA TYR A 124 -17.53 -18.31 -0.90
C TYR A 124 -17.73 -19.81 -1.09
N VAL A 125 -18.93 -20.17 -1.54
CA VAL A 125 -19.25 -21.48 -2.10
C VAL A 125 -19.29 -21.40 -3.62
N SER A 126 -19.06 -22.51 -4.32
CA SER A 126 -19.14 -22.58 -5.79
C SER A 126 -20.47 -22.00 -6.30
N HIS A 127 -20.42 -21.36 -7.49
CA HIS A 127 -21.59 -20.85 -8.21
C HIS A 127 -22.66 -21.94 -8.43
N ARG A 128 -22.28 -23.22 -8.40
CA ARG A 128 -23.19 -24.38 -8.53
C ARG A 128 -24.28 -24.39 -7.44
N ALA A 129 -24.02 -23.79 -6.27
CA ALA A 129 -25.03 -23.64 -5.22
C ALA A 129 -26.28 -22.85 -5.68
N ARG A 130 -26.18 -21.98 -6.70
CA ARG A 130 -27.32 -21.25 -7.29
C ARG A 130 -28.32 -22.18 -7.99
N TRP A 131 -27.87 -23.33 -8.49
CA TRP A 131 -28.70 -24.28 -9.24
C TRP A 131 -29.31 -25.35 -8.34
N GLY A 132 -29.15 -25.22 -7.04
CA GLY A 132 -29.75 -26.06 -6.03
C GLY A 132 -28.92 -27.26 -5.63
N TYR A 133 -29.39 -27.96 -4.60
CA TYR A 133 -28.68 -29.05 -3.94
C TYR A 133 -28.24 -30.19 -4.89
N LYS A 134 -29.04 -30.49 -5.88
CA LYS A 134 -28.72 -31.55 -6.87
C LYS A 134 -27.43 -31.29 -7.64
N SER A 135 -27.06 -30.02 -7.83
CA SER A 135 -25.84 -29.64 -8.53
C SER A 135 -24.58 -29.81 -7.67
N LEU A 136 -24.75 -30.04 -6.37
CA LEU A 136 -23.69 -30.27 -5.41
C LEU A 136 -23.43 -31.75 -5.17
N LEU A 137 -24.36 -32.65 -5.60
CA LEU A 137 -24.21 -34.09 -5.42
C LEU A 137 -22.99 -34.63 -6.16
N GLY A 138 -22.19 -35.44 -5.43
CA GLY A 138 -20.98 -36.08 -5.97
C GLY A 138 -19.74 -35.20 -6.06
N SER A 139 -19.83 -33.94 -5.64
CA SER A 139 -18.68 -33.05 -5.51
C SER A 139 -18.64 -32.48 -4.11
N PRO A 140 -17.57 -32.73 -3.34
CA PRO A 140 -17.42 -32.04 -2.06
C PRO A 140 -17.33 -30.54 -2.33
N GLU A 141 -18.27 -29.76 -1.77
CA GLU A 141 -18.21 -28.31 -1.77
C GLU A 141 -17.49 -27.84 -0.50
N SER A 142 -16.38 -27.17 -0.67
CA SER A 142 -15.65 -26.51 0.42
C SER A 142 -15.97 -25.03 0.44
N LEU A 143 -15.93 -24.45 1.61
CA LEU A 143 -15.81 -22.99 1.75
C LEU A 143 -14.43 -22.58 1.26
N THR A 144 -14.36 -21.68 0.29
CA THR A 144 -13.11 -21.13 -0.23
C THR A 144 -12.85 -19.78 0.42
N ASP A 145 -11.70 -19.65 1.06
CA ASP A 145 -11.25 -18.38 1.65
C ASP A 145 -10.88 -17.41 0.52
N ILE A 146 -11.61 -16.29 0.44
CA ILE A 146 -11.40 -15.25 -0.58
C ILE A 146 -10.04 -14.58 -0.40
N MET A 147 -9.57 -14.42 0.83
CA MET A 147 -8.25 -13.82 1.09
C MET A 147 -7.13 -14.69 0.48
N LEU A 148 -7.24 -16.00 0.61
CA LEU A 148 -6.25 -16.92 0.04
C LEU A 148 -6.40 -17.02 -1.48
N SER A 149 -7.64 -17.22 -1.99
CA SER A 149 -7.86 -17.45 -3.42
C SER A 149 -7.60 -16.22 -4.28
N ASP A 150 -8.06 -15.03 -3.83
CA ASP A 150 -8.08 -13.82 -4.66
C ASP A 150 -6.94 -12.85 -4.30
N GLY A 151 -6.36 -12.99 -3.10
CA GLY A 151 -5.32 -12.09 -2.62
C GLY A 151 -3.92 -12.70 -2.51
N LEU A 152 -3.80 -13.99 -2.16
CA LEU A 152 -2.53 -14.59 -1.74
C LEU A 152 -2.12 -15.85 -2.51
N THR A 153 -2.86 -16.23 -3.55
CA THR A 153 -2.53 -17.36 -4.44
C THR A 153 -2.49 -16.88 -5.89
N ASP A 154 -1.47 -17.25 -6.62
CA ASP A 154 -1.41 -17.00 -8.06
C ASP A 154 -2.31 -18.00 -8.79
N PRO A 155 -3.34 -17.55 -9.53
CA PRO A 155 -4.25 -18.44 -10.23
C PRO A 155 -3.60 -19.16 -11.44
N ILE A 156 -2.43 -18.70 -11.90
CA ILE A 156 -1.72 -19.29 -13.05
C ILE A 156 -0.84 -20.44 -12.61
N THR A 157 -0.07 -20.26 -11.53
CA THR A 157 0.82 -21.30 -10.99
C THR A 157 0.10 -22.21 -9.99
N GLY A 158 -0.96 -21.71 -9.33
CA GLY A 158 -1.62 -22.36 -8.21
C GLY A 158 -0.81 -22.33 -6.92
N GLU A 159 0.37 -21.68 -6.91
CA GLU A 159 1.22 -21.52 -5.74
C GLU A 159 0.79 -20.29 -4.93
N SER A 160 1.01 -20.34 -3.62
CA SER A 160 0.86 -19.16 -2.77
C SER A 160 1.98 -18.16 -3.05
N MET A 161 1.74 -16.87 -2.74
CA MET A 161 2.74 -15.82 -2.87
C MET A 161 4.05 -16.16 -2.14
N GLY A 162 3.95 -16.86 -1.01
CA GLY A 162 5.12 -17.31 -0.25
C GLY A 162 5.89 -18.43 -0.96
N GLU A 163 5.21 -19.43 -1.55
CA GLU A 163 5.86 -20.51 -2.29
C GLU A 163 6.58 -20.00 -3.54
N GLU A 164 5.98 -19.05 -4.26
CA GLU A 164 6.63 -18.37 -5.38
C GLU A 164 7.87 -17.59 -4.94
N THR A 165 7.76 -16.90 -3.79
CA THR A 165 8.89 -16.16 -3.21
C THR A 165 10.01 -17.09 -2.73
N GLU A 166 9.71 -18.27 -2.19
CA GLU A 166 10.72 -19.30 -1.87
C GLU A 166 11.46 -19.76 -3.14
N ARG A 167 10.74 -19.95 -4.24
CA ARG A 167 11.32 -20.29 -5.52
C ARG A 167 12.30 -19.21 -6.01
N LEU A 168 11.91 -17.94 -5.89
CA LEU A 168 12.76 -16.82 -6.27
C LEU A 168 13.95 -16.67 -5.32
N ALA A 169 13.76 -16.89 -4.01
CA ALA A 169 14.85 -16.89 -3.03
C ALA A 169 15.92 -17.94 -3.36
N ALA A 170 15.49 -19.15 -3.76
CA ALA A 170 16.40 -20.21 -4.19
C ALA A 170 17.17 -19.84 -5.45
N GLU A 171 16.52 -19.24 -6.46
CA GLU A 171 17.16 -18.79 -7.71
C GLU A 171 18.21 -17.71 -7.45
N HIS A 172 17.93 -16.76 -6.56
CA HIS A 172 18.86 -15.71 -6.17
C HIS A 172 19.85 -16.11 -5.07
N HIS A 173 19.86 -17.38 -4.66
CA HIS A 173 20.72 -17.94 -3.62
C HIS A 173 20.66 -17.13 -2.30
N LEU A 174 19.46 -16.71 -1.92
CA LEU A 174 19.25 -15.95 -0.69
C LEU A 174 19.25 -16.87 0.52
N ARG A 175 19.94 -16.43 1.57
CA ARG A 175 20.00 -17.18 2.80
C ARG A 175 19.00 -16.62 3.83
N ARG A 176 18.62 -17.47 4.75
CA ARG A 176 17.70 -17.15 5.86
C ARG A 176 18.20 -15.97 6.69
N ASP A 177 19.48 -15.94 7.03
CA ASP A 177 20.08 -14.87 7.84
C ASP A 177 19.99 -13.50 7.16
N GLU A 178 20.21 -13.42 5.84
CA GLU A 178 20.05 -12.16 5.08
C GLU A 178 18.62 -11.63 5.14
N LEU A 179 17.62 -12.51 5.03
CA LEU A 179 16.20 -12.15 5.12
C LEU A 179 15.82 -11.68 6.52
N ASP A 180 16.32 -12.37 7.54
CA ASP A 180 16.06 -12.02 8.94
C ASP A 180 16.74 -10.71 9.34
N GLU A 181 17.91 -10.37 8.78
CA GLU A 181 18.56 -9.07 8.97
C GLU A 181 17.72 -7.92 8.41
N ILE A 182 17.14 -8.07 7.23
CA ILE A 182 16.24 -7.06 6.65
C ILE A 182 14.96 -6.93 7.47
N ALA A 183 14.39 -8.05 7.90
CA ALA A 183 13.22 -8.05 8.78
C ALA A 183 13.50 -7.34 10.12
N PHE A 184 14.65 -7.63 10.73
CA PHE A 184 15.11 -6.95 11.94
C PHE A 184 15.29 -5.44 11.71
N LEU A 185 15.90 -5.06 10.59
CA LEU A 185 16.08 -3.66 10.21
C LEU A 185 14.74 -2.93 10.06
N SER A 186 13.75 -3.58 9.42
CA SER A 186 12.39 -3.06 9.26
C SER A 186 11.73 -2.81 10.61
N GLN A 187 11.73 -3.81 11.52
CA GLN A 187 11.15 -3.71 12.85
C GLN A 187 11.82 -2.61 13.69
N ARG A 188 13.16 -2.58 13.71
CA ARG A 188 13.93 -1.58 14.46
C ARG A 188 13.60 -0.16 14.00
N ARG A 189 13.55 0.08 12.68
CA ARG A 189 13.25 1.40 12.11
C ARG A 189 11.82 1.83 12.41
N ALA A 190 10.86 0.93 12.28
CA ALA A 190 9.46 1.21 12.59
C ALA A 190 9.26 1.52 14.07
N ALA A 191 9.91 0.75 14.96
CA ALA A 191 9.87 1.00 16.40
C ALA A 191 10.50 2.37 16.75
N GLU A 192 11.65 2.72 16.16
CA GLU A 192 12.28 4.02 16.34
C GLU A 192 11.39 5.16 15.85
N ALA A 193 10.80 5.05 14.64
CA ALA A 193 9.92 6.05 14.08
C ALA A 193 8.66 6.26 14.96
N THR A 194 8.12 5.18 15.51
CA THR A 194 6.98 5.23 16.44
C THR A 194 7.38 5.94 17.74
N LEU A 195 8.47 5.53 18.36
CA LEU A 195 8.96 6.12 19.62
C LEU A 195 9.24 7.62 19.48
N LYS A 196 9.83 8.03 18.36
CA LYS A 196 10.13 9.43 18.05
C LYS A 196 8.92 10.22 17.54
N GLY A 197 7.78 9.58 17.35
CA GLY A 197 6.54 10.20 16.88
C GLY A 197 6.56 10.64 15.42
N TRP A 198 7.44 10.07 14.58
CA TRP A 198 7.55 10.46 13.18
C TRP A 198 6.30 10.10 12.37
N PHE A 199 5.60 9.02 12.73
CA PHE A 199 4.34 8.62 12.09
C PHE A 199 3.14 9.54 12.40
N LYS A 200 3.23 10.41 13.41
CA LYS A 200 2.13 11.33 13.75
C LYS A 200 1.74 12.27 12.60
N LYS A 201 2.68 12.57 11.70
CA LYS A 201 2.42 13.40 10.52
C LYS A 201 1.58 12.70 9.46
N GLU A 202 1.60 11.37 9.41
CA GLU A 202 0.92 10.60 8.37
C GLU A 202 -0.33 9.88 8.88
N ILE A 203 -0.37 9.47 10.13
CA ILE A 203 -1.51 8.77 10.72
C ILE A 203 -2.64 9.73 11.06
N ALA A 204 -3.86 9.40 10.62
CA ALA A 204 -5.11 9.94 11.14
C ALA A 204 -5.61 8.98 12.23
N PRO A 205 -5.62 9.37 13.51
CA PRO A 205 -6.14 8.54 14.59
C PRO A 205 -7.58 8.12 14.34
N LEU A 206 -7.92 6.90 14.72
CA LEU A 206 -9.21 6.29 14.46
C LEU A 206 -9.87 5.84 15.77
N GLU A 207 -11.10 6.23 16.00
CA GLU A 207 -11.90 5.73 17.13
C GLU A 207 -12.48 4.36 16.79
N VAL A 208 -12.20 3.37 17.64
CA VAL A 208 -12.72 2.02 17.52
C VAL A 208 -13.58 1.69 18.73
N THR A 209 -14.83 1.38 18.47
CA THR A 209 -15.77 0.94 19.52
C THR A 209 -15.73 -0.59 19.62
N THR A 210 -15.37 -1.09 20.78
CA THR A 210 -15.35 -2.50 21.13
C THR A 210 -16.42 -2.82 22.16
N ARG A 211 -16.58 -4.09 22.53
CA ARG A 211 -17.49 -4.49 23.62
C ARG A 211 -17.11 -3.88 24.99
N THR A 212 -15.85 -3.50 25.17
CA THR A 212 -15.31 -2.95 26.41
C THR A 212 -15.23 -1.43 26.43
N GLY A 213 -15.62 -0.75 25.35
CA GLY A 213 -15.62 0.70 25.24
C GLY A 213 -15.02 1.21 23.95
N THR A 214 -14.93 2.53 23.82
CA THR A 214 -14.29 3.21 22.68
C THR A 214 -12.85 3.52 23.03
N GLN A 215 -11.93 3.22 22.11
CA GLN A 215 -10.50 3.55 22.21
C GLN A 215 -10.03 4.30 20.96
N VAL A 216 -9.06 5.18 21.13
CA VAL A 216 -8.36 5.82 20.01
C VAL A 216 -7.17 4.95 19.61
N VAL A 217 -7.12 4.56 18.34
CA VAL A 217 -5.99 3.85 17.74
C VAL A 217 -5.21 4.87 16.91
N ASP A 218 -3.97 5.16 17.31
CA ASP A 218 -3.10 6.17 16.72
C ASP A 218 -1.70 5.63 16.35
N MET A 219 -1.50 4.31 16.50
CA MET A 219 -0.25 3.62 16.21
C MET A 219 -0.49 2.34 15.42
N ASP A 220 0.50 1.94 14.63
CA ASP A 220 0.47 0.67 13.90
C ASP A 220 0.63 -0.51 14.87
N GLU A 221 -0.31 -1.45 14.78
CA GLU A 221 -0.40 -2.59 15.72
C GLU A 221 0.67 -3.67 15.44
N GLY A 222 1.20 -3.70 14.20
CA GLY A 222 2.09 -4.77 13.73
C GLY A 222 3.52 -4.70 14.26
N ILE A 223 3.96 -3.54 14.74
CA ILE A 223 5.35 -3.26 15.11
C ILE A 223 5.74 -4.06 16.36
N ARG A 224 6.85 -4.80 16.27
CA ARG A 224 7.42 -5.60 17.36
C ARG A 224 8.75 -4.99 17.80
N SER A 225 8.70 -4.07 18.75
CA SER A 225 9.88 -3.32 19.22
C SER A 225 10.91 -4.18 19.97
N ASP A 226 10.51 -5.36 20.43
CA ASP A 226 11.33 -6.35 21.14
C ASP A 226 11.95 -7.41 20.21
N THR A 227 11.77 -7.29 18.89
CA THR A 227 12.33 -8.22 17.91
C THR A 227 13.86 -8.26 18.02
N THR A 228 14.42 -9.47 18.00
CA THR A 228 15.87 -9.73 17.93
C THR A 228 16.20 -10.66 16.77
N VAL A 229 17.43 -10.60 16.26
CA VAL A 229 17.90 -11.53 15.20
C VAL A 229 17.77 -12.98 15.65
N ASN A 230 18.08 -13.29 16.91
CA ASN A 230 17.95 -14.65 17.46
C ASN A 230 16.49 -15.12 17.51
N ALA A 231 15.55 -14.23 17.86
CA ALA A 231 14.13 -14.56 17.84
C ALA A 231 13.61 -14.84 16.41
N LEU A 232 14.07 -14.08 15.42
CA LEU A 232 13.76 -14.33 14.01
C LEU A 232 14.35 -15.67 13.54
N ALA A 233 15.61 -15.93 13.84
CA ALA A 233 16.31 -17.18 13.46
C ALA A 233 15.63 -18.43 14.03
N ALA A 234 14.97 -18.34 15.20
CA ALA A 234 14.25 -19.45 15.83
C ALA A 234 12.90 -19.78 15.18
N LEU A 235 12.37 -18.92 14.28
CA LEU A 235 11.10 -19.16 13.61
C LEU A 235 11.21 -20.31 12.59
N ARG A 236 10.14 -21.10 12.50
CA ARG A 236 10.04 -22.15 11.48
C ARG A 236 9.73 -21.56 10.10
N PRO A 237 10.20 -22.20 9.02
CA PRO A 237 9.74 -21.87 7.67
C PRO A 237 8.21 -21.91 7.59
N ALA A 238 7.63 -20.95 6.84
CA ALA A 238 6.18 -20.76 6.78
C ALA A 238 5.52 -21.39 5.54
N PHE A 239 6.25 -21.47 4.42
CA PHE A 239 5.67 -21.83 3.12
C PHE A 239 6.19 -23.19 2.59
N ARG A 240 7.45 -23.53 2.86
CA ARG A 240 8.05 -24.84 2.50
C ARG A 240 8.82 -25.38 3.71
N PRO A 241 8.86 -26.69 3.91
CA PRO A 241 9.53 -27.30 5.08
C PRO A 241 11.04 -26.93 5.18
N ASP A 242 11.70 -26.79 4.06
CA ASP A 242 13.12 -26.46 3.90
C ASP A 242 13.33 -25.01 3.42
N GLY A 243 12.29 -24.17 3.51
CA GLY A 243 12.28 -22.80 3.06
C GLY A 243 13.07 -21.84 3.95
N VAL A 244 13.29 -20.64 3.41
CA VAL A 244 13.97 -19.54 4.11
C VAL A 244 13.03 -18.44 4.57
N LEU A 245 11.76 -18.46 4.09
CA LEU A 245 10.75 -17.50 4.48
C LEU A 245 10.00 -17.96 5.74
N THR A 246 9.76 -17.01 6.61
CA THR A 246 9.06 -17.21 7.89
C THR A 246 8.01 -16.13 8.11
N ALA A 247 7.16 -16.30 9.11
CA ALA A 247 6.26 -15.23 9.54
C ALA A 247 6.99 -13.96 10.02
N GLY A 248 8.28 -14.06 10.35
CA GLY A 248 9.09 -12.93 10.81
C GLY A 248 9.72 -12.10 9.69
N ASN A 249 9.97 -12.70 8.51
CA ASN A 249 10.58 -12.04 7.36
C ASN A 249 9.61 -11.91 6.17
N SER A 250 8.31 -12.09 6.42
CA SER A 250 7.18 -11.86 5.53
C SER A 250 6.31 -10.73 6.08
N SER A 251 5.61 -10.00 5.20
CA SER A 251 4.68 -8.97 5.63
C SER A 251 3.47 -9.56 6.36
N GLN A 252 2.87 -8.75 7.23
CA GLN A 252 1.69 -9.17 7.99
C GLN A 252 0.43 -8.89 7.16
N MET A 253 -0.51 -9.85 7.16
CA MET A 253 -1.89 -9.59 6.73
C MET A 253 -2.49 -8.50 7.62
N SER A 254 -3.14 -7.51 7.02
CA SER A 254 -3.44 -6.27 7.73
C SER A 254 -4.69 -5.57 7.23
N ASP A 255 -5.19 -4.68 8.07
CA ASP A 255 -6.32 -3.80 7.79
C ASP A 255 -5.84 -2.35 7.78
N GLY A 256 -6.29 -1.55 6.81
CA GLY A 256 -5.92 -0.14 6.75
C GLY A 256 -6.34 0.55 5.46
N ALA A 257 -6.22 1.87 5.47
CA ALA A 257 -6.50 2.73 4.31
C ALA A 257 -5.51 3.88 4.24
N ALA A 258 -5.30 4.41 3.03
CA ALA A 258 -4.50 5.61 2.80
C ALA A 258 -5.10 6.43 1.65
N ALA A 259 -4.94 7.75 1.71
CA ALA A 259 -5.47 8.66 0.72
C ALA A 259 -4.56 9.86 0.49
N LEU A 260 -4.55 10.34 -0.75
CA LEU A 260 -3.89 11.56 -1.21
C LEU A 260 -4.94 12.45 -1.88
N VAL A 261 -4.78 13.77 -1.75
CA VAL A 261 -5.48 14.73 -2.61
C VAL A 261 -4.47 15.27 -3.61
N LEU A 262 -4.81 15.13 -4.90
CA LEU A 262 -4.02 15.65 -6.01
C LEU A 262 -4.74 16.83 -6.66
N ALA A 263 -3.98 17.85 -7.06
CA ALA A 263 -4.51 19.06 -7.65
C ALA A 263 -3.69 19.49 -8.89
N SER A 264 -4.37 20.10 -9.87
CA SER A 264 -3.74 20.86 -10.95
C SER A 264 -3.19 22.20 -10.44
N SER A 265 -2.34 22.87 -11.22
CA SER A 265 -1.92 24.24 -10.92
C SER A 265 -3.12 25.18 -10.75
N GLN A 266 -4.16 25.02 -11.57
CA GLN A 266 -5.38 25.83 -11.51
C GLN A 266 -6.17 25.58 -10.22
N ALA A 267 -6.32 24.32 -9.79
CA ALA A 267 -6.97 24.00 -8.54
C ALA A 267 -6.18 24.51 -7.34
N VAL A 268 -4.85 24.42 -7.38
CA VAL A 268 -3.97 24.99 -6.34
C VAL A 268 -4.23 26.48 -6.15
N GLU A 269 -4.30 27.25 -7.24
CA GLU A 269 -4.58 28.69 -7.21
C GLU A 269 -6.04 28.98 -6.77
N ARG A 270 -7.02 28.30 -7.39
CA ARG A 270 -8.46 28.50 -7.13
C ARG A 270 -8.83 28.26 -5.67
N HIS A 271 -8.30 27.18 -5.09
CA HIS A 271 -8.61 26.79 -3.71
C HIS A 271 -7.53 27.21 -2.70
N ARG A 272 -6.49 27.96 -3.15
CA ARG A 272 -5.35 28.42 -2.31
C ARG A 272 -4.68 27.28 -1.55
N LEU A 273 -4.50 26.14 -2.21
CA LEU A 273 -3.91 24.95 -1.64
C LEU A 273 -2.41 25.11 -1.43
N ARG A 274 -1.86 24.27 -0.55
CA ARG A 274 -0.40 24.23 -0.29
C ARG A 274 0.16 22.90 -0.75
N PRO A 275 0.73 22.81 -1.96
CA PRO A 275 1.33 21.58 -2.44
C PRO A 275 2.50 21.15 -1.57
N VAL A 276 2.53 19.87 -1.20
CA VAL A 276 3.63 19.25 -0.43
C VAL A 276 4.64 18.56 -1.36
N ALA A 277 4.16 18.09 -2.52
CA ALA A 277 5.01 17.46 -3.53
C ALA A 277 4.40 17.57 -4.92
N ARG A 278 5.25 17.37 -5.94
CA ARG A 278 4.87 17.21 -7.34
C ARG A 278 5.07 15.76 -7.75
N VAL A 279 4.10 15.17 -8.44
CA VAL A 279 4.26 13.87 -9.07
C VAL A 279 5.12 14.03 -10.33
N LEU A 280 6.31 13.44 -10.37
CA LEU A 280 7.19 13.48 -11.54
C LEU A 280 6.70 12.51 -12.62
N GLY A 281 6.31 11.31 -12.23
CA GLY A 281 5.80 10.31 -13.14
C GLY A 281 5.53 8.98 -12.47
N GLY A 282 4.89 8.08 -13.22
CA GLY A 282 4.67 6.72 -12.84
C GLY A 282 4.92 5.76 -14.01
N SER A 283 5.18 4.51 -13.67
CA SER A 283 5.38 3.42 -14.62
C SER A 283 4.93 2.10 -14.01
N TRP A 284 4.80 1.10 -14.88
CA TRP A 284 4.51 -0.27 -14.50
C TRP A 284 5.21 -1.24 -15.46
N ALA A 285 5.46 -2.45 -14.98
CA ALA A 285 6.02 -3.54 -15.74
C ALA A 285 5.43 -4.86 -15.26
N ALA A 286 5.48 -5.88 -16.09
CA ALA A 286 5.09 -7.24 -15.73
C ALA A 286 6.03 -8.25 -16.38
N GLY A 287 6.10 -9.46 -15.80
CA GLY A 287 6.88 -10.58 -16.26
C GLY A 287 6.17 -11.89 -15.95
N GLU A 288 6.92 -12.97 -15.74
CA GLU A 288 6.37 -14.24 -15.28
C GLU A 288 5.69 -14.06 -13.91
N THR A 289 4.53 -14.68 -13.73
CA THR A 289 3.67 -14.40 -12.57
C THR A 289 4.35 -14.67 -11.24
N TRP A 290 5.08 -15.76 -11.14
CA TRP A 290 5.82 -16.16 -9.94
C TRP A 290 7.03 -15.26 -9.60
N ARG A 291 7.48 -14.42 -10.55
CA ARG A 291 8.59 -13.47 -10.35
C ARG A 291 8.12 -12.12 -9.82
N PHE A 292 6.91 -12.03 -9.32
CA PHE A 292 6.33 -10.77 -8.83
C PHE A 292 7.22 -10.00 -7.83
N PRO A 293 8.02 -10.63 -6.94
CA PRO A 293 8.80 -9.85 -5.98
C PRO A 293 9.88 -8.97 -6.60
N GLU A 294 10.38 -9.31 -7.80
CA GLU A 294 11.38 -8.50 -8.51
C GLU A 294 10.76 -7.54 -9.55
N ALA A 295 9.46 -7.63 -9.81
CA ALA A 295 8.78 -6.82 -10.81
C ALA A 295 8.84 -5.28 -10.58
N PRO A 296 9.02 -4.75 -9.36
CA PRO A 296 9.32 -3.33 -9.15
C PRO A 296 10.58 -2.85 -9.88
N ILE A 297 11.57 -3.72 -10.07
CA ILE A 297 12.88 -3.36 -10.66
C ILE A 297 12.75 -2.89 -12.12
N PRO A 298 12.14 -3.68 -13.04
CA PRO A 298 11.90 -3.19 -14.40
C PRO A 298 10.95 -1.99 -14.44
N ALA A 299 9.99 -1.87 -13.51
CA ALA A 299 9.13 -0.70 -13.41
C ALA A 299 9.96 0.57 -13.07
N VAL A 300 10.87 0.48 -12.09
CA VAL A 300 11.80 1.57 -11.74
C VAL A 300 12.68 1.96 -12.91
N LYS A 301 13.34 0.99 -13.57
CA LYS A 301 14.19 1.26 -14.74
C LYS A 301 13.44 1.97 -15.86
N LYS A 302 12.20 1.54 -16.14
CA LYS A 302 11.33 2.18 -17.13
C LYS A 302 10.95 3.61 -16.70
N LEU A 303 10.71 3.84 -15.41
CA LEU A 303 10.39 5.17 -14.88
C LEU A 303 11.58 6.14 -15.03
N LEU A 304 12.77 5.70 -14.63
CA LEU A 304 14.00 6.49 -14.73
C LEU A 304 14.26 6.90 -16.18
N SER A 305 14.20 5.96 -17.12
CA SER A 305 14.35 6.24 -18.54
C SER A 305 13.29 7.22 -19.07
N LYS A 306 12.02 7.09 -18.62
CA LYS A 306 10.93 8.01 -19.01
C LYS A 306 11.15 9.44 -18.52
N LEU A 307 11.79 9.60 -17.35
CA LEU A 307 12.00 10.88 -16.69
C LEU A 307 13.36 11.51 -17.03
N ASP A 308 14.24 10.78 -17.70
CA ASP A 308 15.65 11.14 -17.92
C ASP A 308 16.35 11.45 -16.59
N LEU A 309 16.18 10.52 -15.61
CA LEU A 309 16.74 10.61 -14.27
C LEU A 309 17.52 9.34 -13.94
N GLU A 310 18.48 9.49 -13.03
CA GLU A 310 19.27 8.38 -12.47
C GLU A 310 18.85 8.10 -11.00
N LEU A 311 19.21 6.91 -10.47
CA LEU A 311 18.93 6.57 -9.07
C LEU A 311 19.60 7.54 -8.08
N THR A 312 20.74 8.12 -8.46
CA THR A 312 21.47 9.13 -7.67
C THR A 312 20.73 10.45 -7.52
N ASP A 313 19.71 10.70 -8.32
CA ASP A 313 18.85 11.89 -8.23
C ASP A 313 17.82 11.79 -7.10
N PHE A 314 17.74 10.64 -6.42
CA PHE A 314 16.75 10.37 -5.39
C PHE A 314 17.39 10.23 -4.01
N ASP A 315 16.77 10.87 -3.03
CA ASP A 315 17.23 10.90 -1.64
C ASP A 315 16.66 9.74 -0.81
N VAL A 316 15.41 9.35 -1.10
CA VAL A 316 14.65 8.34 -0.35
C VAL A 316 13.94 7.40 -1.31
N PHE A 317 13.95 6.12 -0.95
CA PHE A 317 13.23 5.06 -1.63
C PHE A 317 12.28 4.35 -0.65
N GLU A 318 11.06 4.07 -1.11
CA GLU A 318 10.12 3.18 -0.44
C GLU A 318 9.81 2.02 -1.39
N ASN A 319 10.26 0.82 -1.05
CA ASN A 319 9.88 -0.40 -1.75
C ASN A 319 8.99 -1.23 -0.82
N ASN A 320 7.80 -1.64 -1.27
CA ASN A 320 6.92 -2.42 -0.42
C ASN A 320 7.55 -3.77 -0.07
N GLU A 321 7.68 -4.03 1.22
CA GLU A 321 8.21 -5.29 1.76
C GLU A 321 7.11 -6.35 1.84
N ALA A 322 6.61 -6.85 0.70
CA ALA A 322 5.74 -8.03 0.75
C ALA A 322 6.47 -9.19 1.47
N PHE A 323 7.76 -9.30 1.22
CA PHE A 323 8.74 -10.14 1.92
C PHE A 323 10.04 -9.35 2.09
N ALA A 324 10.87 -9.72 3.03
CA ALA A 324 12.20 -9.09 3.22
C ALA A 324 13.06 -9.20 1.95
N LEU A 325 12.88 -10.27 1.16
CA LEU A 325 13.49 -10.52 -0.13
C LEU A 325 13.33 -9.33 -1.11
N ASN A 326 12.18 -8.65 -1.12
CA ASN A 326 11.94 -7.53 -2.02
C ASN A 326 13.01 -6.43 -1.88
N ASN A 327 13.41 -6.11 -0.64
CA ASN A 327 14.42 -5.08 -0.40
C ASN A 327 15.84 -5.57 -0.70
N ILE A 328 16.12 -6.87 -0.53
CA ILE A 328 17.40 -7.43 -0.93
C ILE A 328 17.57 -7.35 -2.44
N LEU A 329 16.55 -7.74 -3.20
CA LEU A 329 16.58 -7.67 -4.67
C LEU A 329 16.66 -6.20 -5.14
N PHE A 330 15.91 -5.31 -4.52
CA PHE A 330 15.94 -3.88 -4.84
C PHE A 330 17.35 -3.29 -4.63
N HIS A 331 18.00 -3.65 -3.52
CA HIS A 331 19.41 -3.29 -3.26
C HIS A 331 20.37 -3.91 -4.28
N ARG A 332 20.32 -5.24 -4.50
CA ARG A 332 21.26 -5.96 -5.34
C ARG A 332 21.17 -5.58 -6.82
N MET A 333 19.96 -5.39 -7.34
CA MET A 333 19.71 -5.20 -8.78
C MET A 333 19.66 -3.74 -9.22
N LEU A 334 19.44 -2.80 -8.29
CA LEU A 334 19.43 -1.36 -8.55
C LEU A 334 20.60 -0.60 -7.89
N GLY A 335 21.27 -1.18 -6.90
CA GLY A 335 22.34 -0.50 -6.16
C GLY A 335 21.83 0.51 -5.12
N VAL A 336 20.54 0.52 -4.81
CA VAL A 336 19.97 1.42 -3.79
C VAL A 336 20.49 1.03 -2.41
N ARG A 337 21.08 1.97 -1.67
CA ARG A 337 21.63 1.70 -0.35
C ARG A 337 20.52 1.53 0.69
N TYR A 338 20.72 0.63 1.63
CA TYR A 338 19.74 0.38 2.71
C TYR A 338 19.44 1.62 3.57
N GLU A 339 20.40 2.57 3.71
CA GLU A 339 20.17 3.82 4.44
C GLU A 339 19.12 4.71 3.78
N GLN A 340 18.95 4.61 2.46
CA GLN A 340 17.98 5.37 1.67
C GLN A 340 16.65 4.61 1.50
N LEU A 341 16.65 3.28 1.70
CA LEU A 341 15.53 2.38 1.45
C LEU A 341 14.72 2.15 2.73
N ASN A 342 13.43 2.41 2.69
CA ASN A 342 12.46 2.23 3.78
C ASN A 342 12.99 2.78 5.13
N PRO A 343 13.29 4.08 5.22
CA PRO A 343 13.97 4.65 6.39
C PRO A 343 13.15 4.58 7.69
N PHE A 344 11.84 4.41 7.59
CA PHE A 344 10.94 4.25 8.75
C PHE A 344 10.45 2.80 8.92
N GLY A 345 11.12 1.83 8.29
CA GLY A 345 10.67 0.46 8.21
C GLY A 345 9.65 0.26 7.09
N GLY A 346 9.33 -0.98 6.76
CA GLY A 346 8.42 -1.34 5.69
C GLY A 346 7.32 -2.31 6.13
N ALA A 347 6.69 -2.98 5.20
CA ALA A 347 5.49 -3.78 5.44
C ALA A 347 5.73 -5.03 6.32
N VAL A 348 6.96 -5.52 6.43
CA VAL A 348 7.32 -6.58 7.39
C VAL A 348 7.03 -6.14 8.82
N ALA A 349 7.28 -4.88 9.14
CA ALA A 349 7.00 -4.30 10.45
C ALA A 349 5.60 -3.67 10.54
N LEU A 350 5.24 -2.83 9.56
CA LEU A 350 4.02 -2.02 9.58
C LEU A 350 2.77 -2.81 9.20
N GLY A 351 2.90 -3.83 8.34
CA GLY A 351 1.80 -4.55 7.75
C GLY A 351 1.54 -4.21 6.27
N HIS A 352 0.77 -5.07 5.60
CA HIS A 352 0.50 -5.01 4.17
C HIS A 352 -1.00 -5.12 3.85
N PRO A 353 -1.81 -4.10 4.14
CA PRO A 353 -3.19 -4.05 3.64
C PRO A 353 -3.15 -3.91 2.11
N LEU A 354 -3.44 -5.00 1.38
CA LEU A 354 -3.14 -5.17 -0.05
C LEU A 354 -3.54 -3.95 -0.89
N GLY A 355 -4.81 -3.62 -0.91
CA GLY A 355 -5.37 -2.54 -1.72
C GLY A 355 -4.97 -1.13 -1.27
N ALA A 356 -4.41 -0.96 -0.06
CA ALA A 356 -3.99 0.34 0.47
C ALA A 356 -2.49 0.59 0.33
N SER A 357 -1.69 -0.47 0.22
CA SER A 357 -0.23 -0.39 0.39
C SER A 357 0.47 0.51 -0.61
N GLY A 358 -0.02 0.58 -1.86
CA GLY A 358 0.56 1.44 -2.88
C GLY A 358 0.54 2.92 -2.52
N VAL A 359 -0.53 3.42 -1.88
CA VAL A 359 -0.60 4.80 -1.36
C VAL A 359 0.07 4.91 0.00
N ARG A 360 -0.02 3.88 0.87
CA ARG A 360 0.65 3.87 2.16
C ARG A 360 2.15 4.17 2.03
N ILE A 361 2.85 3.52 1.09
CA ILE A 361 4.28 3.76 0.88
C ILE A 361 4.55 5.16 0.32
N VAL A 362 3.66 5.74 -0.48
CA VAL A 362 3.80 7.13 -0.94
C VAL A 362 3.63 8.12 0.21
N VAL A 363 2.67 7.89 1.12
CA VAL A 363 2.49 8.71 2.33
C VAL A 363 3.75 8.67 3.19
N THR A 364 4.30 7.48 3.45
CA THR A 364 5.53 7.32 4.23
C THR A 364 6.75 7.92 3.51
N LEU A 365 6.85 7.79 2.18
CA LEU A 365 7.89 8.41 1.36
C LEU A 365 7.92 9.93 1.54
N LEU A 366 6.75 10.59 1.46
CA LEU A 366 6.63 12.04 1.63
C LEU A 366 7.05 12.48 3.04
N ASN A 367 6.64 11.74 4.07
CA ASN A 367 7.04 11.98 5.44
C ASN A 367 8.56 11.80 5.65
N ALA A 368 9.14 10.75 5.07
CA ALA A 368 10.57 10.48 5.15
C ALA A 368 11.41 11.54 4.40
N LEU A 369 10.93 12.01 3.25
CA LEU A 369 11.54 13.12 2.52
C LEU A 369 11.54 14.41 3.34
N ASP A 370 10.42 14.73 3.97
CA ASP A 370 10.32 15.92 4.83
C ASP A 370 11.27 15.80 6.02
N HIS A 371 11.27 14.66 6.71
CA HIS A 371 12.11 14.39 7.86
C HIS A 371 13.62 14.49 7.54
N ARG A 372 14.03 14.04 6.35
CA ARG A 372 15.42 14.03 5.89
C ARG A 372 15.84 15.30 5.12
N ALA A 373 14.94 16.26 4.97
CA ALA A 373 15.10 17.40 4.07
C ALA A 373 15.48 16.99 2.63
N GLY A 374 15.06 15.79 2.23
CA GLY A 374 15.28 15.26 0.88
C GLY A 374 14.39 15.96 -0.15
N ARG A 375 14.81 15.93 -1.40
CA ARG A 375 14.09 16.58 -2.51
C ARG A 375 13.25 15.58 -3.30
N ARG A 376 13.85 14.48 -3.76
CA ARG A 376 13.19 13.50 -4.62
C ARG A 376 13.07 12.15 -3.95
N GLY A 377 11.94 11.51 -4.15
CA GLY A 377 11.66 10.19 -3.66
C GLY A 377 11.03 9.29 -4.71
N LEU A 378 11.29 8.00 -4.58
CA LEU A 378 10.75 6.96 -5.45
C LEU A 378 10.10 5.88 -4.61
N ALA A 379 8.82 5.60 -4.90
CA ALA A 379 8.09 4.47 -4.33
C ALA A 379 7.91 3.37 -5.38
N ALA A 380 8.06 2.11 -4.96
CA ALA A 380 7.86 0.94 -5.82
C ALA A 380 7.13 -0.17 -5.06
N ILE A 381 6.30 -0.92 -5.76
CA ILE A 381 5.53 -2.03 -5.19
C ILE A 381 5.34 -3.14 -6.22
N CYS A 382 5.52 -4.37 -5.80
CA CYS A 382 5.13 -5.55 -6.56
C CYS A 382 3.63 -5.82 -6.41
N HIS A 383 3.10 -6.66 -7.29
CA HIS A 383 1.77 -7.25 -7.11
C HIS A 383 1.73 -8.68 -7.62
N GLY A 384 0.86 -9.49 -7.05
CA GLY A 384 0.58 -10.85 -7.53
C GLY A 384 0.28 -10.86 -9.03
N SER A 385 0.46 -12.01 -9.67
CA SER A 385 0.41 -12.18 -11.13
C SER A 385 1.55 -11.46 -11.87
N GLY A 386 2.72 -11.31 -11.24
CA GLY A 386 3.99 -10.99 -11.89
C GLY A 386 4.25 -9.52 -12.21
N GLY A 387 3.58 -8.60 -11.57
CA GLY A 387 3.73 -7.19 -11.91
C GLY A 387 4.32 -6.31 -10.82
N GLY A 388 4.67 -5.09 -11.20
CA GLY A 388 5.14 -4.04 -10.31
C GLY A 388 4.88 -2.65 -10.85
N THR A 389 4.76 -1.68 -9.94
CA THR A 389 4.60 -0.26 -10.26
C THR A 389 5.66 0.57 -9.56
N ALA A 390 5.98 1.72 -10.14
CA ALA A 390 6.86 2.72 -9.56
C ALA A 390 6.29 4.12 -9.75
N LEU A 391 6.51 4.99 -8.76
CA LEU A 391 6.09 6.38 -8.73
C LEU A 391 7.24 7.25 -8.25
N ALA A 392 7.54 8.34 -8.95
CA ALA A 392 8.51 9.34 -8.53
C ALA A 392 7.82 10.65 -8.14
N VAL A 393 8.26 11.22 -7.03
CA VAL A 393 7.76 12.50 -6.51
C VAL A 393 8.91 13.45 -6.21
N GLU A 394 8.63 14.74 -6.27
CA GLU A 394 9.54 15.80 -5.85
C GLU A 394 8.87 16.61 -4.73
N ARG A 395 9.48 16.60 -3.53
CA ARG A 395 9.01 17.40 -2.41
C ARG A 395 9.18 18.89 -2.71
N LEU A 396 8.18 19.66 -2.40
CA LEU A 396 8.23 21.10 -2.50
C LEU A 396 8.63 21.71 -1.14
N ALA A 397 9.48 22.71 -1.15
CA ALA A 397 9.83 23.42 0.07
C ALA A 397 8.57 24.10 0.63
N ALA A 398 8.37 24.04 1.94
CA ALA A 398 7.36 24.87 2.56
C ALA A 398 7.61 26.33 2.17
N ALA A 399 6.58 27.01 1.64
CA ALA A 399 6.69 28.44 1.40
C ALA A 399 7.07 29.11 2.73
N THR A 400 8.25 29.69 2.80
CA THR A 400 8.62 30.54 3.95
C THR A 400 7.58 31.64 4.01
N SER A 401 6.77 31.64 5.08
CA SER A 401 5.87 32.74 5.37
C SER A 401 6.72 34.01 5.52
N SER A 402 6.71 34.82 4.46
CA SER A 402 7.25 36.18 4.50
C SER A 402 6.35 37.09 5.32
#